data_ba98a02442e5ed5c49a849a9e38ed929
#
_entry.id   ba98a02442e5ed5c49a849a9e38ed929
#
_cell.length_a   1.000
_cell.length_b   1.000
_cell.length_c   1.000
_cell.angle_alpha   90.00
_cell.angle_beta   90.00
_cell.angle_gamma   90.00
#
_symmetry.space_group_name_H-M   'P 1'
#
loop_
_entity.id
_entity.type
_entity.pdbx_description
1 polymer ?
#
loop_
_entity_poly.entity_id
_entity_poly.type
_entity_poly.pdbx_seq_one_letter_code
_entity_poly.pdbx_strand_id
1 'polypeptide(L)'
;DVCSSDLTASIIFSSYDNSYKRFCPNYFMHYAILEYYKDKYDYLDLNGIVGDFKNPNPFSGLNEFKLGFNPNIYEFIGEYDLIINNKVYNHFIRNNTLVKEFNKEK
;
A
#
# COMPACT_ATOMS: atom_id res chain seq x y z
N ASP A 1 -4.60 -11.33 4.81
CA ASP A 1 -4.30 -10.94 6.20
C ASP A 1 -4.91 -9.59 6.55
N VAL A 2 -5.63 -9.54 7.67
CA VAL A 2 -6.17 -8.32 8.25
C VAL A 2 -5.59 -8.15 9.65
N CYS A 3 -4.93 -7.01 9.88
CA CYS A 3 -4.45 -6.63 11.19
C CYS A 3 -5.39 -5.57 11.77
N SER A 4 -5.59 -5.55 13.08
CA SER A 4 -6.43 -4.58 13.75
C SER A 4 -5.72 -3.95 14.93
N SER A 5 -5.94 -2.67 15.13
CA SER A 5 -5.62 -1.92 16.34
C SER A 5 -6.86 -1.11 16.73
N ASP A 6 -6.91 -0.57 17.90
CA ASP A 6 -8.09 -0.01 18.59
C ASP A 6 -9.28 0.44 17.71
N LEU A 7 -9.04 1.26 16.70
CA LEU A 7 -10.08 1.84 15.85
C LEU A 7 -9.93 1.51 14.35
N THR A 8 -8.86 0.81 13.97
CA THR A 8 -8.49 0.60 12.57
C THR A 8 -8.24 -0.88 12.27
N ALA A 9 -8.88 -1.39 11.23
CA ALA A 9 -8.52 -2.66 10.61
C ALA A 9 -7.71 -2.37 9.34
N SER A 10 -6.61 -3.10 9.10
CA SER A 10 -5.73 -2.92 7.94
C SER A 10 -5.66 -4.19 7.12
N ILE A 11 -5.81 -4.09 5.80
CA ILE A 11 -5.62 -5.21 4.88
C ILE A 11 -4.14 -5.27 4.52
N ILE A 12 -3.39 -6.23 5.08
CA ILE A 12 -1.95 -6.33 4.91
C ILE A 12 -1.58 -7.03 3.61
N PHE A 13 -2.15 -8.21 3.36
CA PHE A 13 -1.91 -8.98 2.16
C PHE A 13 -3.21 -9.54 1.60
N SER A 14 -3.29 -9.56 0.28
CA SER A 14 -4.36 -10.23 -0.44
C SER A 14 -3.82 -10.90 -1.70
N SER A 15 -4.38 -12.04 -2.04
CA SER A 15 -4.06 -12.75 -3.28
C SER A 15 -5.28 -13.50 -3.78
N TYR A 16 -5.25 -13.89 -5.05
CA TYR A 16 -6.28 -14.73 -5.64
C TYR A 16 -5.68 -15.64 -6.73
N ASP A 17 -6.37 -16.71 -7.05
CA ASP A 17 -6.02 -17.58 -8.16
C ASP A 17 -6.38 -16.90 -9.50
N ASN A 18 -5.38 -16.74 -10.38
CA ASN A 18 -5.54 -16.08 -11.67
C ASN A 18 -6.59 -16.75 -12.59
N SER A 19 -6.89 -18.03 -12.40
CA SER A 19 -7.94 -18.72 -13.14
C SER A 19 -9.33 -18.11 -12.91
N TYR A 20 -9.53 -17.44 -11.77
CA TYR A 20 -10.77 -16.76 -11.39
C TYR A 20 -10.77 -15.26 -11.65
N LYS A 21 -9.74 -14.70 -12.31
CA LYS A 21 -9.60 -13.25 -12.56
C LYS A 21 -10.86 -12.61 -13.15
N ARG A 22 -11.57 -13.30 -14.03
CA ARG A 22 -12.80 -12.81 -14.68
C ARG A 22 -13.95 -12.48 -13.71
N PHE A 23 -13.92 -13.03 -12.50
CA PHE A 23 -14.92 -12.81 -11.46
C PHE A 23 -14.54 -11.68 -10.49
N CYS A 24 -13.41 -11.02 -10.72
CA CYS A 24 -12.91 -9.92 -9.88
C CYS A 24 -12.88 -10.26 -8.37
N PRO A 25 -12.27 -11.40 -7.95
CA PRO A 25 -12.38 -11.91 -6.59
C PRO A 25 -11.87 -10.94 -5.52
N ASN A 26 -10.87 -10.13 -5.83
CA ASN A 26 -10.37 -9.12 -4.89
C ASN A 26 -11.41 -8.05 -4.56
N TYR A 27 -12.21 -7.61 -5.52
CA TYR A 27 -13.30 -6.66 -5.23
C TYR A 27 -14.33 -7.26 -4.29
N PHE A 28 -14.73 -8.50 -4.55
CA PHE A 28 -15.69 -9.20 -3.68
C PHE A 28 -15.13 -9.40 -2.28
N MET A 29 -13.88 -9.83 -2.16
CA MET A 29 -13.22 -10.04 -0.88
C MET A 29 -13.11 -8.74 -0.07
N HIS A 30 -12.71 -7.64 -0.69
CA HIS A 30 -12.62 -6.35 -0.01
C HIS A 30 -13.99 -5.83 0.40
N TYR A 31 -15.00 -6.01 -0.45
CA TYR A 31 -16.39 -5.70 -0.09
C TYR A 31 -16.86 -6.50 1.13
N ALA A 32 -16.60 -7.81 1.16
CA ALA A 32 -16.95 -8.67 2.29
C ALA A 32 -16.22 -8.26 3.59
N ILE A 33 -14.96 -7.84 3.48
CA ILE A 33 -14.18 -7.30 4.61
C ILE A 33 -14.80 -6.00 5.11
N LEU A 34 -15.15 -5.07 4.23
CA LEU A 34 -15.84 -3.82 4.58
C LEU A 34 -17.14 -4.10 5.32
N GLU A 35 -17.98 -4.98 4.79
CA GLU A 35 -19.26 -5.36 5.42
C GLU A 35 -19.07 -6.01 6.80
N TYR A 36 -18.04 -6.85 6.95
CA TYR A 36 -17.78 -7.55 8.21
C TYR A 36 -17.26 -6.62 9.31
N TYR A 37 -16.44 -5.62 8.94
CA TYR A 37 -15.76 -4.75 9.89
C TYR A 37 -16.44 -3.39 10.13
N LYS A 38 -17.39 -2.97 9.30
CA LYS A 38 -18.05 -1.65 9.37
C LYS A 38 -18.63 -1.26 10.74
N ASP A 39 -19.10 -2.27 11.49
CA ASP A 39 -19.69 -2.05 12.82
C ASP A 39 -18.71 -2.33 13.97
N LYS A 40 -17.45 -2.68 13.66
CA LYS A 40 -16.43 -3.07 14.64
C LYS A 40 -15.28 -2.09 14.72
N TYR A 41 -15.00 -1.38 13.63
CA TYR A 41 -13.91 -0.43 13.50
C TYR A 41 -14.38 0.84 12.79
N ASP A 42 -13.77 1.96 13.17
CA ASP A 42 -14.08 3.26 12.57
C ASP A 42 -13.42 3.43 11.21
N TYR A 43 -12.29 2.75 11.00
CA TYR A 43 -11.49 2.86 9.78
C TYR A 43 -11.10 1.48 9.23
N LEU A 44 -11.10 1.37 7.90
CA LEU A 44 -10.45 0.28 7.18
C LEU A 44 -9.32 0.87 6.33
N ASP A 45 -8.09 0.51 6.68
CA ASP A 45 -6.89 0.91 5.92
C ASP A 45 -6.64 -0.08 4.77
N LEU A 46 -6.67 0.44 3.55
CA LEU A 46 -6.37 -0.31 2.33
C LEU A 46 -4.87 -0.35 2.01
N ASN A 47 -4.03 0.16 2.93
CA ASN A 47 -2.60 0.36 2.75
C ASN A 47 -2.21 1.35 1.64
N GLY A 48 -0.90 1.56 1.48
CA GLY A 48 -0.35 2.57 0.59
C GLY A 48 -0.77 2.45 -0.88
N ILE A 49 -0.80 3.59 -1.52
CA ILE A 49 -0.93 3.75 -2.98
C ILE A 49 0.26 4.57 -3.48
N VAL A 50 0.56 4.46 -4.78
CA VAL A 50 1.58 5.31 -5.40
C VAL A 50 0.98 6.67 -5.70
N GLY A 51 1.63 7.74 -5.23
CA GLY A 51 1.12 9.13 -5.35
C GLY A 51 1.14 9.71 -6.76
N ASP A 52 1.77 9.06 -7.73
CA ASP A 52 1.73 9.50 -9.12
C ASP A 52 0.50 8.97 -9.85
N PHE A 53 -0.53 9.80 -9.93
CA PHE A 53 -1.78 9.51 -10.63
C PHE A 53 -1.79 9.99 -12.09
N LYS A 54 -0.76 10.71 -12.54
CA LYS A 54 -0.71 11.31 -13.86
C LYS A 54 0.03 10.45 -14.88
N ASN A 55 1.05 9.76 -14.42
CA ASN A 55 1.90 8.96 -15.30
C ASN A 55 1.59 7.48 -15.14
N PRO A 56 1.50 6.72 -16.25
CA PRO A 56 1.40 5.26 -16.17
C PRO A 56 2.62 4.67 -15.46
N ASN A 57 2.39 3.86 -14.45
CA ASN A 57 3.43 3.15 -13.71
C ASN A 57 2.98 1.71 -13.43
N PRO A 58 3.88 0.81 -13.02
CA PRO A 58 3.55 -0.59 -12.78
C PRO A 58 2.45 -0.80 -11.72
N PHE A 59 2.19 0.20 -10.88
CA PHE A 59 1.21 0.15 -9.80
C PHE A 59 -0.11 0.86 -10.14
N SER A 60 -0.28 1.40 -11.36
CA SER A 60 -1.50 2.09 -11.77
C SER A 60 -2.76 1.24 -11.56
N GLY A 61 -2.70 -0.05 -11.89
CA GLY A 61 -3.82 -0.97 -11.68
C GLY A 61 -4.17 -1.17 -10.20
N LEU A 62 -3.19 -1.13 -9.30
CA LEU A 62 -3.42 -1.18 -7.85
C LEU A 62 -4.08 0.12 -7.35
N ASN A 63 -3.63 1.25 -7.86
CA ASN A 63 -4.25 2.54 -7.55
C ASN A 63 -5.70 2.58 -8.00
N GLU A 64 -5.99 2.21 -9.26
CA GLU A 64 -7.36 2.13 -9.79
C GLU A 64 -8.25 1.21 -8.96
N PHE A 65 -7.73 0.03 -8.58
CA PHE A 65 -8.44 -0.91 -7.73
C PHE A 65 -8.85 -0.28 -6.39
N LYS A 66 -7.91 0.37 -5.69
CA LYS A 66 -8.17 1.00 -4.38
C LYS A 66 -9.09 2.20 -4.50
N LEU A 67 -8.88 3.05 -5.51
CA LEU A 67 -9.73 4.21 -5.80
C LEU A 67 -11.17 3.83 -6.11
N GLY A 68 -11.41 2.63 -6.64
CA GLY A 68 -12.75 2.09 -6.89
C GLY A 68 -13.63 1.95 -5.63
N PHE A 69 -13.03 1.94 -4.44
CA PHE A 69 -13.74 1.96 -3.15
C PHE A 69 -13.99 3.37 -2.61
N ASN A 70 -13.62 4.42 -3.37
CA ASN A 70 -13.75 5.84 -2.99
C ASN A 70 -13.14 6.16 -1.62
N PRO A 71 -11.87 5.80 -1.36
CA PRO A 71 -11.23 6.01 -0.08
C PRO A 71 -10.88 7.47 0.17
N ASN A 72 -10.72 7.84 1.44
CA ASN A 72 -9.99 9.04 1.80
C ASN A 72 -8.49 8.79 1.66
N ILE A 73 -7.80 9.64 0.92
CA ILE A 73 -6.35 9.54 0.73
C ILE A 73 -5.66 10.49 1.71
N TYR A 74 -4.71 9.94 2.46
CA TYR A 74 -3.85 10.72 3.37
C TYR A 74 -2.41 10.66 2.85
N GLU A 75 -1.80 11.81 2.64
CA GLU A 75 -0.41 11.94 2.31
C GLU A 75 0.39 12.18 3.61
N PHE A 76 1.28 11.23 3.93
CA PHE A 76 2.18 11.37 5.06
C PHE A 76 3.38 12.24 4.69
N ILE A 77 4.04 12.82 5.70
CA ILE A 77 5.22 13.69 5.51
C ILE A 77 6.44 12.97 4.90
N GLY A 78 6.36 11.66 4.74
CA GLY A 78 7.43 10.80 4.23
C GLY A 78 8.17 10.06 5.33
N GLU A 79 9.16 9.27 4.90
CA GLU A 79 10.04 8.51 5.79
C GLU A 79 11.35 9.28 5.94
N TYR A 80 11.88 9.29 7.17
CA TYR A 80 13.13 9.98 7.51
C TYR A 80 14.05 9.04 8.25
N ASP A 81 15.32 9.02 7.88
CA ASP A 81 16.35 8.24 8.53
C ASP A 81 17.06 9.07 9.60
N LEU A 82 17.11 8.59 10.85
CA LEU A 82 18.01 9.12 11.85
C LEU A 82 19.40 8.47 11.70
N ILE A 83 20.36 9.22 11.15
CA ILE A 83 21.69 8.70 10.88
C ILE A 83 22.51 8.68 12.16
N ILE A 84 22.69 7.51 12.76
CA ILE A 84 23.52 7.32 13.97
C ILE A 84 24.99 7.15 13.60
N ASN A 85 25.30 6.46 12.49
CA ASN A 85 26.67 6.24 12.01
C ASN A 85 26.76 6.50 10.49
N ASN A 86 27.39 7.59 10.12
CA ASN A 86 27.53 8.01 8.73
C ASN A 86 28.25 6.99 7.82
N LYS A 87 29.26 6.28 8.34
CA LYS A 87 30.01 5.29 7.54
C LYS A 87 29.12 4.10 7.19
N VAL A 88 28.41 3.57 8.19
CA VAL A 88 27.48 2.44 8.01
C VAL A 88 26.32 2.84 7.13
N TYR A 89 25.73 4.01 7.34
CA TYR A 89 24.63 4.53 6.54
C TYR A 89 25.03 4.70 5.07
N ASN A 90 26.17 5.32 4.79
CA ASN A 90 26.67 5.48 3.42
C ASN A 90 26.97 4.16 2.73
N HIS A 91 27.44 3.14 3.47
CA HIS A 91 27.61 1.80 2.93
C HIS A 91 26.27 1.15 2.58
N PHE A 92 25.28 1.27 3.45
CA PHE A 92 23.91 0.80 3.22
C PHE A 92 23.29 1.45 1.96
N ILE A 93 23.31 2.78 1.87
CA ILE A 93 22.77 3.52 0.71
C ILE A 93 23.45 3.08 -0.60
N ARG A 94 24.76 2.93 -0.62
CA ARG A 94 25.52 2.51 -1.82
C ARG A 94 25.20 1.10 -2.28
N ASN A 95 24.87 0.21 -1.36
CA ASN A 95 24.66 -1.22 -1.65
C ASN A 95 23.20 -1.61 -1.77
N ASN A 96 22.28 -0.77 -1.30
CA ASN A 96 20.86 -1.04 -1.37
C ASN A 96 20.33 -0.76 -2.80
N THR A 97 19.86 -1.80 -3.47
CA THR A 97 19.34 -1.71 -4.84
C THR A 97 18.08 -0.85 -4.94
N LEU A 98 17.19 -0.93 -3.94
CA LEU A 98 15.96 -0.14 -3.90
C LEU A 98 16.24 1.36 -3.84
N VAL A 99 17.21 1.77 -3.02
CA VAL A 99 17.63 3.18 -2.93
C VAL A 99 18.27 3.66 -4.23
N LYS A 100 19.02 2.79 -4.93
CA LYS A 100 19.59 3.11 -6.24
C LYS A 100 18.53 3.30 -7.32
N GLU A 101 17.49 2.49 -7.32
CA GLU A 101 16.36 2.62 -8.24
C GLU A 101 15.60 3.90 -8.00
N PHE A 102 15.25 4.19 -6.74
CA PHE A 102 14.56 5.41 -6.35
C PHE A 102 15.32 6.71 -6.72
N ASN A 103 16.65 6.70 -6.62
CA ASN A 103 17.47 7.86 -6.98
C ASN A 103 17.71 8.02 -8.50
N LYS A 104 17.37 7.03 -9.32
CA LYS A 104 17.42 7.15 -10.79
C LYS A 104 16.18 7.81 -11.38
N GLU A 105 15.08 7.84 -10.65
CA GLU A 105 13.82 8.43 -11.07
C GLU A 105 13.70 9.92 -10.73
N LYS A 106 14.67 10.47 -10.02
CA LYS A 106 14.81 11.89 -9.72
C LYS A 106 15.80 12.58 -10.65
#